data_67fc83dc8829772200f67629af55103a
#
_entry.id   67fc83dc8829772200f67629af55103a
#
_cell.length_a   1.000
_cell.length_b   1.000
_cell.length_c   1.000
_cell.angle_alpha   90.00
_cell.angle_beta   90.00
_cell.angle_gamma   90.00
#
_symmetry.space_group_name_H-M   'P 1'
#
loop_
_entity.id
_entity.type
_entity.pdbx_description
1 polymer ?
#
loop_
_entity_poly.entity_id
_entity_poly.type
_entity_poly.pdbx_seq_one_letter_code
_entity_poly.pdbx_strand_id
1 'polypeptide(L)'
;MFSEFIDGLQNFHFLQNALITAIVIGIVAGAVGCFIILRGMSLMGDAISHAVLPGVALSFILGINFFIGAIVFGLLASVIITYIKGNSIIKSDTAIGITFSSFLALGVILIGVANSSTDLFHILFGNILAVQDIDMWITIGVGIAVLIIIGLFFKELLITSFDPLLAKAMGMPVNLYHYLLMILLTLVAVTAMQSVGTILIVAMLITPAATAYLYANSLKTMIILSSSLGAIASVLGLFIGYTFNVAAGSSIVLTSAIIFAISFFIAPKQRFNKLKNKPKLNEN
;
A
#
# COMPACT_ATOMS: atom_id res chain seq x y z
N MET A 1 31.90 -0.19 -1.24
CA MET A 1 30.43 -0.21 -1.51
C MET A 1 29.65 -1.10 -0.54
N PHE A 2 29.81 -2.44 -0.56
CA PHE A 2 29.07 -3.29 0.40
C PHE A 2 29.56 -3.13 1.84
N SER A 3 30.87 -3.03 2.04
CA SER A 3 31.48 -2.71 3.33
C SER A 3 31.06 -1.34 3.87
N GLU A 4 31.01 -0.32 3.04
CA GLU A 4 30.57 1.04 3.42
C GLU A 4 29.10 1.07 3.89
N PHE A 5 28.23 0.28 3.26
CA PHE A 5 26.85 0.15 3.70
C PHE A 5 26.72 -0.58 5.04
N ILE A 6 27.51 -1.64 5.26
CA ILE A 6 27.56 -2.34 6.56
C ILE A 6 28.13 -1.43 7.64
N ASP A 7 29.22 -0.74 7.35
CA ASP A 7 29.81 0.24 8.26
C ASP A 7 28.83 1.39 8.55
N GLY A 8 28.08 1.82 7.53
CA GLY A 8 27.01 2.79 7.69
C GLY A 8 25.88 2.30 8.60
N LEU A 9 25.45 1.05 8.45
CA LEU A 9 24.45 0.44 9.33
C LEU A 9 24.90 0.28 10.77
N GLN A 10 26.19 0.08 11.00
CA GLN A 10 26.74 -0.03 12.37
C GLN A 10 26.90 1.33 13.05
N ASN A 11 27.24 2.36 12.29
CA ASN A 11 27.62 3.67 12.83
C ASN A 11 26.50 4.72 12.77
N PHE A 12 25.49 4.55 11.88
CA PHE A 12 24.44 5.56 11.66
C PHE A 12 23.06 5.02 12.06
N HIS A 13 22.51 5.53 13.15
CA HIS A 13 21.20 5.16 13.68
C HIS A 13 20.06 5.45 12.69
N PHE A 14 20.13 6.54 11.92
CA PHE A 14 19.12 6.88 10.92
C PHE A 14 19.01 5.82 9.83
N LEU A 15 20.12 5.17 9.44
CA LEU A 15 20.13 4.15 8.41
C LEU A 15 19.51 2.82 8.92
N GLN A 16 19.70 2.53 10.22
CA GLN A 16 19.04 1.40 10.90
C GLN A 16 17.52 1.60 10.91
N ASN A 17 17.05 2.78 11.32
CA ASN A 17 15.63 3.12 11.33
C ASN A 17 15.02 3.04 9.93
N ALA A 18 15.71 3.59 8.93
CA ALA A 18 15.28 3.53 7.54
C ALA A 18 15.14 2.08 7.05
N LEU A 19 16.12 1.22 7.35
CA LEU A 19 16.11 -0.18 6.92
C LEU A 19 14.98 -0.96 7.59
N ILE A 20 14.83 -0.84 8.90
CA ILE A 20 13.78 -1.53 9.66
C ILE A 20 12.40 -1.09 9.16
N THR A 21 12.19 0.22 9.05
CA THR A 21 10.93 0.79 8.57
C THR A 21 10.61 0.32 7.14
N ALA A 22 11.58 0.35 6.22
CA ALA A 22 11.38 -0.11 4.84
C ALA A 22 11.01 -1.59 4.77
N ILE A 23 11.68 -2.45 5.54
CA ILE A 23 11.38 -3.89 5.59
C ILE A 23 9.97 -4.13 6.13
N VAL A 24 9.60 -3.48 7.24
CA VAL A 24 8.27 -3.63 7.85
C VAL A 24 7.19 -3.18 6.88
N ILE A 25 7.35 -2.01 6.25
CA ILE A 25 6.42 -1.52 5.23
C ILE A 25 6.35 -2.51 4.05
N GLY A 26 7.48 -3.00 3.55
CA GLY A 26 7.52 -3.98 2.45
C GLY A 26 6.75 -5.25 2.76
N ILE A 27 6.89 -5.78 3.98
CA ILE A 27 6.17 -6.98 4.44
C ILE A 27 4.68 -6.71 4.54
N VAL A 28 4.29 -5.64 5.22
CA VAL A 28 2.87 -5.35 5.54
C VAL A 28 2.13 -4.89 4.29
N ALA A 29 2.72 -4.00 3.50
CA ALA A 29 2.15 -3.55 2.24
C ALA A 29 2.01 -4.72 1.24
N GLY A 30 3.00 -5.60 1.15
CA GLY A 30 2.92 -6.81 0.35
C GLY A 30 1.77 -7.73 0.78
N ALA A 31 1.55 -7.92 2.08
CA ALA A 31 0.46 -8.75 2.60
C ALA A 31 -0.92 -8.15 2.28
N VAL A 32 -1.14 -6.86 2.58
CA VAL A 32 -2.40 -6.16 2.28
C VAL A 32 -2.63 -6.05 0.77
N GLY A 33 -1.57 -5.78 0.01
CA GLY A 33 -1.59 -5.67 -1.45
C GLY A 33 -2.14 -6.93 -2.15
N CYS A 34 -1.90 -8.12 -1.61
CA CYS A 34 -2.46 -9.36 -2.14
C CYS A 34 -3.99 -9.33 -2.19
N PHE A 35 -4.65 -8.86 -1.15
CA PHE A 35 -6.10 -8.75 -1.11
C PHE A 35 -6.63 -7.69 -2.07
N ILE A 36 -5.91 -6.58 -2.21
CA ILE A 36 -6.26 -5.47 -3.12
C ILE A 36 -6.22 -5.95 -4.57
N ILE A 37 -5.15 -6.66 -4.97
CA ILE A 37 -5.01 -7.20 -6.32
C ILE A 37 -6.09 -8.25 -6.61
N LEU A 38 -6.37 -9.16 -5.67
CA LEU A 38 -7.41 -10.17 -5.85
C LEU A 38 -8.81 -9.58 -6.01
N ARG A 39 -9.09 -8.45 -5.38
CA ARG A 39 -10.36 -7.72 -5.51
C ARG A 39 -10.43 -6.79 -6.73
N GLY A 40 -9.36 -6.70 -7.53
CA GLY A 40 -9.29 -5.81 -8.68
C GLY A 40 -9.36 -4.32 -8.34
N MET A 41 -8.83 -3.93 -7.17
CA MET A 41 -8.87 -2.55 -6.66
C MET A 41 -7.46 -1.95 -6.57
N SER A 42 -6.60 -2.20 -7.57
CA SER A 42 -5.19 -1.79 -7.53
C SER A 42 -4.99 -0.28 -7.34
N LEU A 43 -5.90 0.56 -7.86
CA LEU A 43 -5.84 2.01 -7.69
C LEU A 43 -6.26 2.51 -6.30
N MET A 44 -6.77 1.62 -5.43
CA MET A 44 -7.27 2.00 -4.11
C MET A 44 -6.16 2.50 -3.18
N GLY A 45 -4.97 1.91 -3.27
CA GLY A 45 -3.81 2.37 -2.49
C GLY A 45 -3.41 3.80 -2.83
N ASP A 46 -3.38 4.12 -4.13
CA ASP A 46 -3.09 5.46 -4.64
C ASP A 46 -4.16 6.47 -4.20
N ALA A 47 -5.43 6.10 -4.37
CA ALA A 47 -6.55 6.94 -3.97
C ALA A 47 -6.54 7.29 -2.48
N ILE A 48 -6.28 6.32 -1.60
CA ILE A 48 -6.22 6.55 -0.15
C ILE A 48 -5.02 7.42 0.20
N SER A 49 -3.84 7.17 -0.39
CA SER A 49 -2.64 7.95 -0.12
C SER A 49 -2.81 9.43 -0.42
N HIS A 50 -3.55 9.77 -1.46
CA HIS A 50 -3.84 11.16 -1.80
C HIS A 50 -5.08 11.72 -1.10
N ALA A 51 -6.07 10.86 -0.79
CA ALA A 51 -7.26 11.29 -0.05
C ALA A 51 -6.97 11.67 1.41
N VAL A 52 -5.83 11.27 1.93
CA VAL A 52 -5.34 11.66 3.25
C VAL A 52 -4.90 13.13 3.31
N LEU A 53 -4.52 13.74 2.19
CA LEU A 53 -3.97 15.11 2.14
C LEU A 53 -4.86 16.18 2.78
N PRO A 54 -6.18 16.25 2.52
CA PRO A 54 -7.03 17.23 3.19
C PRO A 54 -7.04 17.05 4.71
N GLY A 55 -6.96 15.78 5.17
CA GLY A 55 -6.91 15.47 6.59
C GLY A 55 -5.63 15.97 7.25
N VAL A 56 -4.52 15.80 6.58
CA VAL A 56 -3.21 16.31 6.99
C VAL A 56 -3.21 17.84 7.06
N ALA A 57 -3.67 18.49 5.99
CA ALA A 57 -3.74 19.95 5.93
C ALA A 57 -4.66 20.50 7.03
N LEU A 58 -5.81 19.88 7.24
CA LEU A 58 -6.75 20.30 8.30
C LEU A 58 -6.16 20.08 9.70
N SER A 59 -5.45 18.97 9.92
CA SER A 59 -4.76 18.73 11.19
C SER A 59 -3.73 19.80 11.49
N PHE A 60 -2.99 20.23 10.47
CA PHE A 60 -2.01 21.32 10.59
C PHE A 60 -2.69 22.64 10.94
N ILE A 61 -3.77 23.01 10.25
CA ILE A 61 -4.54 24.25 10.52
C ILE A 61 -5.11 24.25 11.95
N LEU A 62 -5.62 23.11 12.42
CA LEU A 62 -6.23 22.96 13.73
C LEU A 62 -5.22 22.72 14.86
N GLY A 63 -3.94 22.53 14.57
CA GLY A 63 -2.91 22.22 15.56
C GLY A 63 -3.07 20.86 16.23
N ILE A 64 -3.74 19.90 15.58
CA ILE A 64 -3.95 18.53 16.08
C ILE A 64 -2.95 17.55 15.46
N ASN A 65 -2.88 16.35 16.05
CA ASN A 65 -1.97 15.33 15.54
C ASN A 65 -2.31 14.94 14.09
N PHE A 66 -1.32 14.99 13.22
CA PHE A 66 -1.35 14.63 11.82
C PHE A 66 -2.03 13.28 11.54
N PHE A 67 -1.73 12.24 12.35
CA PHE A 67 -2.31 10.91 12.18
C PHE A 67 -3.83 10.89 12.27
N ILE A 68 -4.42 11.72 13.15
CA ILE A 68 -5.87 11.73 13.36
C ILE A 68 -6.58 12.19 12.08
N GLY A 69 -6.15 13.30 11.51
CA GLY A 69 -6.74 13.80 10.27
C GLY A 69 -6.48 12.86 9.08
N ALA A 70 -5.27 12.33 8.99
CA ALA A 70 -4.91 11.37 7.95
C ALA A 70 -5.80 10.12 7.98
N ILE A 71 -5.99 9.50 9.15
CA ILE A 71 -6.84 8.32 9.30
C ILE A 71 -8.31 8.66 9.03
N VAL A 72 -8.81 9.76 9.57
CA VAL A 72 -10.22 10.17 9.38
C VAL A 72 -10.54 10.37 7.90
N PHE A 73 -9.70 11.10 7.17
CA PHE A 73 -9.95 11.37 5.76
C PHE A 73 -9.69 10.15 4.87
N GLY A 74 -8.71 9.31 5.19
CA GLY A 74 -8.51 8.04 4.50
C GLY A 74 -9.68 7.07 4.65
N LEU A 75 -10.25 6.95 5.86
CA LEU A 75 -11.45 6.17 6.12
C LEU A 75 -12.68 6.77 5.43
N LEU A 76 -12.84 8.09 5.48
CA LEU A 76 -13.93 8.78 4.81
C LEU A 76 -13.91 8.56 3.31
N ALA A 77 -12.74 8.64 2.67
CA ALA A 77 -12.59 8.31 1.26
C ALA A 77 -12.96 6.85 0.95
N SER A 78 -12.50 5.91 1.78
CA SER A 78 -12.85 4.50 1.66
C SER A 78 -14.34 4.24 1.75
N VAL A 79 -15.03 4.92 2.68
CA VAL A 79 -16.50 4.83 2.84
C VAL A 79 -17.20 5.41 1.61
N ILE A 80 -16.78 6.58 1.13
CA ILE A 80 -17.37 7.22 -0.06
C ILE A 80 -17.21 6.33 -1.29
N ILE A 81 -16.02 5.80 -1.54
CA ILE A 81 -15.76 4.89 -2.68
C ILE A 81 -16.67 3.66 -2.59
N THR A 82 -16.75 3.05 -1.40
CA THR A 82 -17.59 1.87 -1.18
C THR A 82 -19.07 2.18 -1.37
N TYR A 83 -19.52 3.34 -0.89
CA TYR A 83 -20.91 3.79 -1.03
C TYR A 83 -21.27 4.03 -2.50
N ILE A 84 -20.42 4.74 -3.25
CA ILE A 84 -20.63 4.98 -4.70
C ILE A 84 -20.69 3.66 -5.45
N LYS A 85 -19.74 2.75 -5.18
CA LYS A 85 -19.69 1.43 -5.83
C LYS A 85 -20.94 0.58 -5.53
N GLY A 86 -21.48 0.65 -4.31
CA GLY A 86 -22.62 -0.15 -3.89
C GLY A 86 -23.97 0.36 -4.38
N ASN A 87 -24.09 1.68 -4.66
CA ASN A 87 -25.36 2.34 -4.96
C ASN A 87 -25.41 2.98 -6.37
N SER A 88 -24.43 2.70 -7.23
CA SER A 88 -24.41 3.23 -8.59
C SER A 88 -23.97 2.18 -9.61
N ILE A 89 -24.27 2.44 -10.89
CA ILE A 89 -23.81 1.64 -12.03
C ILE A 89 -22.35 1.90 -12.41
N ILE A 90 -21.68 2.81 -11.68
CA ILE A 90 -20.33 3.27 -11.98
C ILE A 90 -19.33 2.15 -11.63
N LYS A 91 -18.34 1.93 -12.50
CA LYS A 91 -17.26 0.99 -12.26
C LYS A 91 -16.40 1.41 -11.07
N SER A 92 -15.82 0.43 -10.38
CA SER A 92 -14.97 0.63 -9.20
C SER A 92 -13.86 1.67 -9.43
N ASP A 93 -13.15 1.55 -10.57
CA ASP A 93 -12.04 2.44 -10.91
C ASP A 93 -12.49 3.90 -11.13
N THR A 94 -13.69 4.10 -11.68
CA THR A 94 -14.26 5.43 -11.86
C THR A 94 -14.65 6.06 -10.51
N ALA A 95 -15.26 5.28 -9.59
CA ALA A 95 -15.58 5.75 -8.25
C ALA A 95 -14.31 6.14 -7.47
N ILE A 96 -13.26 5.32 -7.60
CA ILE A 96 -11.94 5.59 -7.02
C ILE A 96 -11.36 6.88 -7.60
N GLY A 97 -11.35 7.04 -8.93
CA GLY A 97 -10.79 8.21 -9.61
C GLY A 97 -11.50 9.52 -9.26
N ILE A 98 -12.84 9.51 -9.17
CA ILE A 98 -13.62 10.71 -8.77
C ILE A 98 -13.30 11.11 -7.33
N THR A 99 -13.30 10.14 -6.40
CA THR A 99 -13.01 10.40 -4.99
C THR A 99 -11.58 10.90 -4.84
N PHE A 100 -10.60 10.23 -5.47
CA PHE A 100 -9.21 10.63 -5.49
C PHE A 100 -9.02 12.08 -5.94
N SER A 101 -9.52 12.43 -7.13
CA SER A 101 -9.34 13.79 -7.67
C SER A 101 -10.03 14.85 -6.82
N SER A 102 -11.21 14.55 -6.26
CA SER A 102 -11.93 15.49 -5.38
C SER A 102 -11.18 15.75 -4.07
N PHE A 103 -10.66 14.68 -3.43
CA PHE A 103 -9.90 14.83 -2.19
C PHE A 103 -8.54 15.49 -2.44
N LEU A 104 -7.85 15.13 -3.54
CA LEU A 104 -6.60 15.78 -3.93
C LEU A 104 -6.80 17.28 -4.13
N ALA A 105 -7.84 17.68 -4.88
CA ALA A 105 -8.15 19.08 -5.11
C ALA A 105 -8.47 19.82 -3.78
N LEU A 106 -9.26 19.18 -2.91
CA LEU A 106 -9.55 19.74 -1.57
C LEU A 106 -8.26 19.88 -0.75
N GLY A 107 -7.38 18.88 -0.78
CA GLY A 107 -6.09 18.92 -0.08
C GLY A 107 -5.23 20.09 -0.57
N VAL A 108 -5.09 20.26 -1.88
CA VAL A 108 -4.30 21.35 -2.48
C VAL A 108 -4.86 22.72 -2.07
N ILE A 109 -6.20 22.90 -2.05
CA ILE A 109 -6.83 24.14 -1.60
C ILE A 109 -6.52 24.42 -0.12
N LEU A 110 -6.66 23.41 0.75
CA LEU A 110 -6.39 23.55 2.19
C LEU A 110 -4.92 23.84 2.48
N ILE A 111 -4.00 23.22 1.74
CA ILE A 111 -2.57 23.50 1.80
C ILE A 111 -2.28 24.96 1.45
N GLY A 112 -2.89 25.47 0.37
CA GLY A 112 -2.75 26.87 -0.02
C GLY A 112 -3.24 27.86 1.06
N VAL A 113 -4.33 27.50 1.76
CA VAL A 113 -4.88 28.32 2.86
C VAL A 113 -3.97 28.25 4.10
N ALA A 114 -3.34 27.10 4.35
CA ALA A 114 -2.48 26.90 5.52
C ALA A 114 -1.16 27.69 5.48
N ASN A 115 -0.80 28.32 4.35
CA ASN A 115 0.46 29.03 4.13
C ASN A 115 1.75 28.22 4.46
N SER A 116 1.64 26.90 4.46
CA SER A 116 2.69 25.94 4.88
C SER A 116 3.14 25.03 3.72
N SER A 117 3.49 25.64 2.59
CA SER A 117 3.82 24.86 1.38
C SER A 117 5.09 23.99 1.51
N THR A 118 6.00 24.31 2.41
CA THR A 118 7.29 23.64 2.52
C THR A 118 7.22 22.28 3.24
N ASP A 119 6.45 22.20 4.32
CA ASP A 119 6.38 20.98 5.13
C ASP A 119 5.51 19.88 4.50
N LEU A 120 4.51 20.28 3.73
CA LEU A 120 3.57 19.35 3.09
C LEU A 120 4.16 18.64 1.87
N PHE A 121 5.09 19.27 1.14
CA PHE A 121 5.84 18.59 0.08
C PHE A 121 6.73 17.48 0.64
N HIS A 122 7.33 17.67 1.82
CA HIS A 122 8.09 16.62 2.49
C HIS A 122 7.22 15.42 2.89
N ILE A 123 6.00 15.66 3.30
CA ILE A 123 5.03 14.59 3.64
C ILE A 123 4.62 13.80 2.39
N LEU A 124 4.41 14.48 1.25
CA LEU A 124 4.02 13.83 0.00
C LEU A 124 5.12 12.96 -0.60
N PHE A 125 6.34 13.51 -0.65
CA PHE A 125 7.47 12.81 -1.28
C PHE A 125 8.25 11.94 -0.31
N GLY A 126 8.10 12.18 1.00
CA GLY A 126 8.77 11.44 2.07
C GLY A 126 10.29 11.47 1.98
N ASN A 127 10.94 11.11 3.05
CA ASN A 127 12.37 10.80 3.07
C ASN A 127 12.62 9.67 4.05
N ILE A 128 12.74 8.45 3.54
CA ILE A 128 12.95 7.27 4.38
C ILE A 128 14.19 7.37 5.27
N LEU A 129 15.21 8.13 4.84
CA LEU A 129 16.43 8.34 5.63
C LEU A 129 16.22 9.32 6.80
N ALA A 130 15.12 10.06 6.81
CA ALA A 130 14.77 11.01 7.87
C ALA A 130 13.78 10.45 8.89
N VAL A 131 13.50 9.14 8.87
CA VAL A 131 12.55 8.48 9.78
C VAL A 131 13.05 8.57 11.22
N GLN A 132 12.19 9.12 12.10
CA GLN A 132 12.45 9.22 13.53
C GLN A 132 12.16 7.88 14.24
N ASP A 133 12.77 7.70 15.42
CA ASP A 133 12.56 6.48 16.23
C ASP A 133 11.09 6.24 16.53
N ILE A 134 10.36 7.31 16.85
CA ILE A 134 8.92 7.21 17.16
C ILE A 134 8.10 6.72 15.96
N ASP A 135 8.41 7.19 14.75
CA ASP A 135 7.71 6.80 13.53
C ASP A 135 8.02 5.34 13.16
N MET A 136 9.26 4.91 13.37
CA MET A 136 9.67 3.51 13.21
C MET A 136 8.86 2.61 14.15
N TRP A 137 8.76 2.94 15.45
CA TRP A 137 8.02 2.15 16.42
C TRP A 137 6.51 2.13 16.15
N ILE A 138 5.94 3.25 15.72
CA ILE A 138 4.53 3.32 15.27
C ILE A 138 4.32 2.39 14.07
N THR A 139 5.21 2.44 13.07
CA THR A 139 5.13 1.61 11.87
C THR A 139 5.22 0.11 12.22
N ILE A 140 6.11 -0.27 13.12
CA ILE A 140 6.22 -1.65 13.61
C ILE A 140 4.94 -2.06 14.34
N GLY A 141 4.45 -1.24 15.26
CA GLY A 141 3.24 -1.52 16.03
C GLY A 141 2.00 -1.71 15.14
N VAL A 142 1.76 -0.77 14.22
CA VAL A 142 0.67 -0.86 13.24
C VAL A 142 0.87 -2.07 12.32
N GLY A 143 2.09 -2.30 11.84
CA GLY A 143 2.41 -3.45 11.00
C GLY A 143 2.09 -4.78 11.66
N ILE A 144 2.50 -4.97 12.91
CA ILE A 144 2.18 -6.18 13.69
C ILE A 144 0.67 -6.32 13.88
N ALA A 145 -0.03 -5.24 14.25
CA ALA A 145 -1.48 -5.26 14.42
C ALA A 145 -2.20 -5.67 13.13
N VAL A 146 -1.81 -5.09 11.99
CA VAL A 146 -2.36 -5.43 10.67
C VAL A 146 -2.15 -6.90 10.33
N LEU A 147 -0.94 -7.43 10.51
CA LEU A 147 -0.63 -8.83 10.23
C LEU A 147 -1.38 -9.79 11.15
N ILE A 148 -1.55 -9.44 12.43
CA ILE A 148 -2.36 -10.22 13.39
C ILE A 148 -3.82 -10.25 12.92
N ILE A 149 -4.40 -9.10 12.57
CA ILE A 149 -5.79 -9.01 12.10
C ILE A 149 -5.98 -9.83 10.81
N ILE A 150 -5.05 -9.73 9.86
CA ILE A 150 -5.08 -10.56 8.64
C ILE A 150 -5.02 -12.05 9.00
N GLY A 151 -4.19 -12.43 9.95
CA GLY A 151 -4.07 -13.82 10.40
C GLY A 151 -5.35 -14.34 11.07
N LEU A 152 -5.95 -13.54 11.95
CA LEU A 152 -7.19 -13.88 12.66
C LEU A 152 -8.38 -14.04 11.70
N PHE A 153 -8.54 -13.10 10.76
CA PHE A 153 -9.64 -13.08 9.80
C PHE A 153 -9.24 -13.62 8.41
N PHE A 154 -8.20 -14.46 8.35
CA PHE A 154 -7.66 -14.95 7.09
C PHE A 154 -8.68 -15.69 6.23
N LYS A 155 -9.49 -16.57 6.84
CA LYS A 155 -10.51 -17.37 6.13
C LYS A 155 -11.62 -16.50 5.56
N GLU A 156 -12.10 -15.57 6.35
CA GLU A 156 -13.17 -14.65 6.00
C GLU A 156 -12.72 -13.69 4.88
N LEU A 157 -11.54 -13.12 5.02
CA LEU A 157 -10.92 -12.26 4.01
C LEU A 157 -10.64 -13.03 2.71
N LEU A 158 -10.24 -14.30 2.80
CA LEU A 158 -10.03 -15.17 1.66
C LEU A 158 -11.33 -15.36 0.89
N ILE A 159 -12.40 -15.86 1.55
CA ILE A 159 -13.69 -16.19 0.90
C ILE A 159 -14.31 -14.91 0.30
N THR A 160 -14.34 -13.81 1.07
CA THR A 160 -14.92 -12.55 0.60
C THR A 160 -14.14 -11.88 -0.53
N SER A 161 -12.86 -12.23 -0.70
CA SER A 161 -12.03 -11.68 -1.78
C SER A 161 -12.12 -12.50 -3.08
N PHE A 162 -12.34 -13.82 -2.99
CA PHE A 162 -12.44 -14.69 -4.16
C PHE A 162 -13.87 -14.81 -4.68
N ASP A 163 -14.84 -14.98 -3.78
CA ASP A 163 -16.26 -15.15 -4.16
C ASP A 163 -17.18 -14.47 -3.13
N PRO A 164 -17.44 -13.16 -3.32
CA PRO A 164 -18.34 -12.41 -2.46
C PRO A 164 -19.79 -12.93 -2.47
N LEU A 165 -20.22 -13.57 -3.59
CA LEU A 165 -21.56 -14.11 -3.69
C LEU A 165 -21.71 -15.37 -2.84
N LEU A 166 -20.73 -16.27 -2.91
CA LEU A 166 -20.67 -17.45 -2.05
C LEU A 166 -20.60 -17.05 -0.57
N ALA A 167 -19.74 -16.07 -0.23
CA ALA A 167 -19.65 -15.56 1.14
C ALA A 167 -21.02 -15.06 1.66
N LYS A 168 -21.75 -14.33 0.83
CA LYS A 168 -23.10 -13.84 1.16
C LYS A 168 -24.10 -14.99 1.30
N ALA A 169 -24.04 -15.99 0.44
CA ALA A 169 -24.89 -17.19 0.53
C ALA A 169 -24.64 -18.01 1.80
N MET A 170 -23.39 -17.99 2.31
CA MET A 170 -23.01 -18.60 3.59
C MET A 170 -23.40 -17.74 4.81
N GLY A 171 -24.09 -16.62 4.63
CA GLY A 171 -24.50 -15.72 5.72
C GLY A 171 -23.39 -14.82 6.26
N MET A 172 -22.24 -14.73 5.58
CA MET A 172 -21.15 -13.88 6.04
C MET A 172 -21.43 -12.40 5.78
N PRO A 173 -21.11 -11.49 6.72
CA PRO A 173 -21.25 -10.05 6.54
C PRO A 173 -20.14 -9.49 5.62
N VAL A 174 -20.29 -9.68 4.31
CA VAL A 174 -19.27 -9.32 3.28
C VAL A 174 -18.86 -7.86 3.38
N ASN A 175 -19.81 -6.95 3.67
CA ASN A 175 -19.54 -5.53 3.82
C ASN A 175 -18.61 -5.26 5.01
N LEU A 176 -18.77 -5.97 6.13
CA LEU A 176 -17.90 -5.81 7.30
C LEU A 176 -16.45 -6.13 6.97
N TYR A 177 -16.21 -7.27 6.30
CA TYR A 177 -14.85 -7.66 5.87
C TYR A 177 -14.28 -6.75 4.78
N HIS A 178 -15.15 -6.14 3.96
CA HIS A 178 -14.71 -5.12 3.03
C HIS A 178 -14.22 -3.86 3.77
N TYR A 179 -15.00 -3.33 4.72
CA TYR A 179 -14.59 -2.20 5.52
C TYR A 179 -13.36 -2.50 6.38
N LEU A 180 -13.27 -3.71 6.95
CA LEU A 180 -12.09 -4.14 7.68
C LEU A 180 -10.83 -4.03 6.80
N LEU A 181 -10.88 -4.55 5.57
CA LEU A 181 -9.75 -4.45 4.64
C LEU A 181 -9.41 -3.00 4.30
N MET A 182 -10.43 -2.14 4.14
CA MET A 182 -10.21 -0.72 3.88
C MET A 182 -9.55 0.00 5.07
N ILE A 183 -9.93 -0.36 6.29
CA ILE A 183 -9.28 0.16 7.51
C ILE A 183 -7.81 -0.28 7.55
N LEU A 184 -7.54 -1.57 7.31
CA LEU A 184 -6.16 -2.09 7.27
C LEU A 184 -5.31 -1.37 6.21
N LEU A 185 -5.87 -1.19 5.01
CA LEU A 185 -5.22 -0.47 3.93
C LEU A 185 -4.92 0.99 4.32
N THR A 186 -5.90 1.68 4.91
CA THR A 186 -5.74 3.08 5.34
C THR A 186 -4.67 3.19 6.42
N LEU A 187 -4.66 2.29 7.41
CA LEU A 187 -3.63 2.28 8.46
C LEU A 187 -2.23 2.10 7.86
N VAL A 188 -2.06 1.14 6.97
CA VAL A 188 -0.77 0.91 6.29
C VAL A 188 -0.39 2.11 5.42
N ALA A 189 -1.34 2.67 4.66
CA ALA A 189 -1.05 3.81 3.80
C ALA A 189 -0.65 5.05 4.60
N VAL A 190 -1.36 5.36 5.69
CA VAL A 190 -1.09 6.55 6.52
C VAL A 190 0.26 6.44 7.23
N THR A 191 0.55 5.29 7.87
CA THR A 191 1.82 5.08 8.58
C THR A 191 3.01 5.05 7.63
N ALA A 192 2.87 4.41 6.48
CA ALA A 192 3.94 4.35 5.49
C ALA A 192 4.14 5.70 4.77
N MET A 193 3.06 6.46 4.51
CA MET A 193 3.16 7.77 3.86
C MET A 193 4.02 8.75 4.69
N GLN A 194 3.86 8.75 6.00
CA GLN A 194 4.66 9.60 6.88
C GLN A 194 6.16 9.26 6.82
N SER A 195 6.48 7.97 6.78
CA SER A 195 7.86 7.51 6.81
C SER A 195 8.55 7.55 5.44
N VAL A 196 7.84 7.21 4.37
CA VAL A 196 8.45 6.95 3.06
C VAL A 196 7.82 7.70 1.88
N GLY A 197 6.72 8.42 2.13
CA GLY A 197 5.99 9.17 1.11
C GLY A 197 5.00 8.33 0.29
N THR A 198 4.15 9.04 -0.48
CA THR A 198 3.05 8.43 -1.23
C THR A 198 3.52 7.51 -2.36
N ILE A 199 4.57 7.89 -3.08
CA ILE A 199 5.06 7.14 -4.25
C ILE A 199 5.51 5.73 -3.86
N LEU A 200 6.29 5.63 -2.77
CA LEU A 200 6.83 4.34 -2.34
C LEU A 200 5.72 3.41 -1.84
N ILE A 201 4.75 3.93 -1.08
CA ILE A 201 3.68 3.08 -0.53
C ILE A 201 2.80 2.47 -1.62
N VAL A 202 2.42 3.26 -2.64
CA VAL A 202 1.62 2.74 -3.77
C VAL A 202 2.36 1.63 -4.51
N ALA A 203 3.65 1.85 -4.79
CA ALA A 203 4.47 0.83 -5.45
C ALA A 203 4.61 -0.43 -4.60
N MET A 204 4.82 -0.30 -3.29
CA MET A 204 4.99 -1.43 -2.37
C MET A 204 3.70 -2.22 -2.14
N LEU A 205 2.54 -1.59 -2.23
CA LEU A 205 1.24 -2.27 -2.16
C LEU A 205 0.96 -3.12 -3.40
N ILE A 206 1.36 -2.64 -4.58
CA ILE A 206 0.97 -3.25 -5.85
C ILE A 206 2.04 -4.20 -6.37
N THR A 207 3.28 -3.73 -6.50
CA THR A 207 4.32 -4.43 -7.28
C THR A 207 4.74 -5.77 -6.68
N PRO A 208 5.05 -5.91 -5.38
CA PRO A 208 5.39 -7.20 -4.79
C PRO A 208 4.23 -8.20 -4.85
N ALA A 209 3.00 -7.71 -4.63
CA ALA A 209 1.81 -8.55 -4.68
C ALA A 209 1.48 -9.00 -6.12
N ALA A 210 1.64 -8.14 -7.13
CA ALA A 210 1.52 -8.48 -8.54
C ALA A 210 2.58 -9.52 -8.96
N THR A 211 3.81 -9.34 -8.49
CA THR A 211 4.90 -10.30 -8.73
C THR A 211 4.57 -11.66 -8.13
N ALA A 212 4.14 -11.68 -6.86
CA ALA A 212 3.75 -12.92 -6.19
C ALA A 212 2.57 -13.62 -6.87
N TYR A 213 1.62 -12.86 -7.41
CA TYR A 213 0.45 -13.38 -8.14
C TYR A 213 0.85 -14.19 -9.39
N LEU A 214 1.99 -13.89 -10.02
CA LEU A 214 2.48 -14.65 -11.18
C LEU A 214 2.86 -16.10 -10.82
N TYR A 215 3.29 -16.36 -9.59
CA TYR A 215 3.81 -17.67 -9.16
C TYR A 215 2.90 -18.39 -8.16
N ALA A 216 2.15 -17.64 -7.35
CA ALA A 216 1.38 -18.24 -6.26
C ALA A 216 0.15 -19.02 -6.75
N ASN A 217 -0.06 -20.21 -6.16
CA ASN A 217 -1.24 -21.04 -6.39
C ASN A 217 -2.29 -20.93 -5.26
N SER A 218 -1.92 -20.31 -4.15
CA SER A 218 -2.80 -20.06 -3.00
C SER A 218 -2.54 -18.69 -2.42
N LEU A 219 -3.55 -18.13 -1.72
CA LEU A 219 -3.39 -16.81 -1.06
C LEU A 219 -2.28 -16.84 0.00
N LYS A 220 -2.13 -17.93 0.75
CA LYS A 220 -1.03 -18.06 1.73
C LYS A 220 0.34 -17.92 1.06
N THR A 221 0.56 -18.66 -0.02
CA THR A 221 1.82 -18.58 -0.79
C THR A 221 2.00 -17.18 -1.40
N MET A 222 0.91 -16.56 -1.87
CA MET A 222 0.95 -15.21 -2.42
C MET A 222 1.38 -14.18 -1.37
N ILE A 223 0.83 -14.23 -0.15
CA ILE A 223 1.20 -13.32 0.93
C ILE A 223 2.66 -13.51 1.32
N ILE A 224 3.12 -14.75 1.52
CA ILE A 224 4.51 -15.04 1.89
C ILE A 224 5.48 -14.54 0.82
N LEU A 225 5.22 -14.85 -0.45
CA LEU A 225 6.05 -14.39 -1.57
C LEU A 225 6.04 -12.87 -1.69
N SER A 226 4.87 -12.24 -1.61
CA SER A 226 4.74 -10.79 -1.69
C SER A 226 5.49 -10.07 -0.58
N SER A 227 5.30 -10.52 0.67
CA SER A 227 6.00 -9.97 1.83
C SER A 227 7.53 -10.13 1.72
N SER A 228 7.99 -11.31 1.26
CA SER A 228 9.42 -11.56 1.06
C SER A 228 9.99 -10.68 -0.05
N LEU A 229 9.29 -10.56 -1.18
CA LEU A 229 9.70 -9.70 -2.30
C LEU A 229 9.71 -8.22 -1.90
N GLY A 230 8.72 -7.77 -1.12
CA GLY A 230 8.69 -6.43 -0.58
C GLY A 230 9.87 -6.15 0.35
N ALA A 231 10.20 -7.06 1.26
CA ALA A 231 11.36 -6.94 2.13
C ALA A 231 12.68 -6.92 1.34
N ILE A 232 12.84 -7.82 0.35
CA ILE A 232 14.04 -7.86 -0.51
C ILE A 232 14.19 -6.56 -1.30
N ALA A 233 13.10 -6.07 -1.91
CA ALA A 233 13.12 -4.81 -2.66
C ALA A 233 13.50 -3.63 -1.77
N SER A 234 13.02 -3.61 -0.50
CA SER A 234 13.37 -2.59 0.50
C SER A 234 14.86 -2.60 0.82
N VAL A 235 15.44 -3.77 1.11
CA VAL A 235 16.87 -3.91 1.44
C VAL A 235 17.75 -3.51 0.25
N LEU A 236 17.48 -4.08 -0.92
CA LEU A 236 18.28 -3.81 -2.12
C LEU A 236 18.13 -2.37 -2.60
N GLY A 237 16.91 -1.82 -2.57
CA GLY A 237 16.66 -0.45 -2.99
C GLY A 237 17.29 0.57 -2.03
N LEU A 238 17.25 0.32 -0.72
CA LEU A 238 17.93 1.17 0.27
C LEU A 238 19.44 1.10 0.10
N PHE A 239 20.00 -0.09 -0.13
CA PHE A 239 21.41 -0.27 -0.43
C PHE A 239 21.84 0.55 -1.66
N ILE A 240 21.06 0.49 -2.75
CA ILE A 240 21.32 1.27 -3.96
C ILE A 240 21.20 2.77 -3.66
N GLY A 241 20.14 3.20 -2.99
CA GLY A 241 19.90 4.59 -2.63
C GLY A 241 21.03 5.19 -1.81
N TYR A 242 21.48 4.48 -0.80
CA TYR A 242 22.59 4.92 0.08
C TYR A 242 23.92 4.95 -0.65
N THR A 243 24.26 3.87 -1.41
CA THR A 243 25.55 3.73 -2.05
C THR A 243 25.77 4.73 -3.19
N PHE A 244 24.73 5.00 -3.98
CA PHE A 244 24.80 5.93 -5.13
C PHE A 244 24.36 7.36 -4.78
N ASN A 245 24.02 7.62 -3.52
CA ASN A 245 23.54 8.92 -3.04
C ASN A 245 22.35 9.45 -3.84
N VAL A 246 21.38 8.56 -4.11
CA VAL A 246 20.12 8.89 -4.79
C VAL A 246 18.93 8.71 -3.86
N ALA A 247 17.76 9.22 -4.24
CA ALA A 247 16.55 9.13 -3.43
C ALA A 247 16.22 7.66 -3.10
N ALA A 248 16.38 7.29 -1.82
CA ALA A 248 16.25 5.90 -1.36
C ALA A 248 14.84 5.33 -1.61
N GLY A 249 13.77 6.13 -1.40
CA GLY A 249 12.40 5.72 -1.71
C GLY A 249 12.22 5.34 -3.18
N SER A 250 12.67 6.20 -4.08
CA SER A 250 12.59 5.93 -5.54
C SER A 250 13.44 4.74 -5.96
N SER A 251 14.58 4.51 -5.32
CA SER A 251 15.44 3.34 -5.57
C SER A 251 14.74 2.04 -5.17
N ILE A 252 13.98 2.03 -4.06
CA ILE A 252 13.19 0.89 -3.63
C ILE A 252 12.07 0.59 -4.65
N VAL A 253 11.36 1.62 -5.12
CA VAL A 253 10.32 1.49 -6.15
C VAL A 253 10.90 0.89 -7.43
N LEU A 254 12.00 1.43 -7.91
CA LEU A 254 12.66 0.97 -9.13
C LEU A 254 13.15 -0.48 -8.99
N THR A 255 13.74 -0.82 -7.85
CA THR A 255 14.18 -2.19 -7.55
C THR A 255 12.99 -3.16 -7.57
N SER A 256 11.87 -2.79 -6.95
CA SER A 256 10.64 -3.58 -6.97
C SER A 256 10.10 -3.77 -8.40
N ALA A 257 10.12 -2.71 -9.22
CA ALA A 257 9.70 -2.75 -10.61
C ALA A 257 10.63 -3.64 -11.47
N ILE A 258 11.94 -3.61 -11.25
CA ILE A 258 12.90 -4.48 -11.92
C ILE A 258 12.65 -5.95 -11.54
N ILE A 259 12.44 -6.25 -10.25
CA ILE A 259 12.09 -7.59 -9.78
C ILE A 259 10.82 -8.08 -10.47
N PHE A 260 9.79 -7.23 -10.59
CA PHE A 260 8.56 -7.56 -11.31
C PHE A 260 8.83 -7.84 -12.78
N ALA A 261 9.58 -6.98 -13.47
CA ALA A 261 9.91 -7.16 -14.89
C ALA A 261 10.65 -8.48 -15.15
N ILE A 262 11.68 -8.78 -14.35
CA ILE A 262 12.41 -10.05 -14.44
C ILE A 262 11.46 -11.22 -14.20
N SER A 263 10.65 -11.15 -13.15
CA SER A 263 9.68 -12.19 -12.81
C SER A 263 8.64 -12.40 -13.89
N PHE A 264 8.19 -11.35 -14.56
CA PHE A 264 7.23 -11.43 -15.65
C PHE A 264 7.77 -12.19 -16.85
N PHE A 265 9.02 -11.99 -17.22
CA PHE A 265 9.66 -12.72 -18.33
C PHE A 265 9.98 -14.19 -18.01
N ILE A 266 10.23 -14.50 -16.72
CA ILE A 266 10.56 -15.86 -16.26
C ILE A 266 9.29 -16.67 -15.94
N ALA A 267 8.16 -16.00 -15.66
CA ALA A 267 6.92 -16.65 -15.24
C ALA A 267 6.46 -17.73 -16.25
N PRO A 268 6.01 -18.91 -15.78
CA PRO A 268 5.68 -20.02 -16.67
C PRO A 268 4.52 -19.67 -17.59
N LYS A 269 4.75 -19.72 -18.91
CA LYS A 269 3.77 -19.44 -19.98
C LYS A 269 2.47 -20.26 -19.88
N GLN A 270 2.46 -21.35 -19.15
CA GLN A 270 1.28 -22.19 -18.93
C GLN A 270 0.10 -21.46 -18.26
N ARG A 271 0.36 -20.43 -17.48
CA ARG A 271 -0.70 -19.60 -16.87
C ARG A 271 -1.38 -18.70 -17.91
N PHE A 272 -0.63 -18.22 -18.90
CA PHE A 272 -1.19 -17.42 -20.01
C PHE A 272 -2.06 -18.27 -20.93
N ASN A 273 -1.72 -19.55 -21.16
CA ASN A 273 -2.51 -20.46 -21.99
C ASN A 273 -3.83 -20.89 -21.34
N LYS A 274 -3.91 -21.00 -20.01
CA LYS A 274 -5.17 -21.29 -19.32
C LYS A 274 -6.19 -20.17 -19.44
N LEU A 275 -5.77 -18.93 -19.56
CA LEU A 275 -6.66 -17.77 -19.79
C LEU A 275 -7.13 -17.73 -21.26
N LYS A 276 -6.32 -18.16 -22.20
CA LYS A 276 -6.65 -18.19 -23.64
C LYS A 276 -7.64 -19.30 -24.00
N ASN A 277 -7.69 -20.39 -23.22
CA ASN A 277 -8.52 -21.56 -23.44
C ASN A 277 -9.81 -21.58 -22.58
N LYS A 278 -10.17 -20.49 -21.89
CA LYS A 278 -11.52 -20.38 -21.35
C LYS A 278 -12.52 -20.31 -22.51
N PRO A 279 -13.50 -21.22 -22.59
CA PRO A 279 -14.54 -21.11 -23.59
C PRO A 279 -15.19 -19.73 -23.43
N LYS A 280 -15.29 -18.99 -24.56
CA LYS A 280 -16.11 -17.79 -24.61
C LYS A 280 -17.54 -18.26 -24.28
N LEU A 281 -18.00 -18.00 -23.08
CA LEU A 281 -19.43 -18.10 -22.76
C LEU A 281 -20.12 -17.13 -23.71
N ASN A 282 -20.90 -17.69 -24.65
CA ASN A 282 -21.68 -16.95 -25.59
C ASN A 282 -22.53 -15.93 -24.82
N GLU A 283 -22.28 -14.67 -25.05
CA GLU A 283 -23.21 -13.58 -24.77
C GLU A 283 -24.39 -13.77 -25.71
N ASN A 284 -25.45 -14.41 -25.23
CA ASN A 284 -26.80 -14.33 -25.76
C ASN A 284 -27.68 -13.62 -24.75
#